data_d84466ec6f6416636e69e2e468d9efb1
#
_entry.id   d84466ec6f6416636e69e2e468d9efb1
#
_cell.length_a   1.000
_cell.length_b   1.000
_cell.length_c   1.000
_cell.angle_alpha   90.00
_cell.angle_beta   90.00
_cell.angle_gamma   90.00
#
_symmetry.space_group_name_H-M   'P 1'
#
loop_
_entity.id
_entity.type
_entity.pdbx_description
1 polymer ?
#
loop_
_entity_poly.entity_id
_entity_poly.type
_entity_poly.pdbx_seq_one_letter_code
_entity_poly.pdbx_strand_id
1 'polypeptide(L)'
;MTRWRARACVPVWIWLAALLLCAMLIGRARFTADLSAFLPRAPTEQQALLVDQLRDGVASRLILVGIQGADASSRAALSKAMVARLRGAGLFSTVSNGEAMTQERDRAFLFDHRYQLSPAMTPTHFSVAGLRAAIGDTLDLLASPAGLLIKSIVPRDPTGEFSGLLEQFAGRTGEGVERPRKADGVWVSPDGRRALLLLQTRAAGSDTDGQQQAIGAVRAAFTAAQHAAAVPALSATLLMTGPGVFAVHARDLIKGEVTRLAALSLLLIVTLLLMVYR
;
A
#
# COMPACT_ATOMS: atom_id res chain seq x y z
N MET A 1 50.56 44.61 23.32
CA MET A 1 50.31 43.80 22.09
C MET A 1 49.16 42.78 22.21
N THR A 2 48.41 42.74 23.28
CA THR A 2 47.39 41.67 23.55
C THR A 2 45.94 42.05 23.22
N ARG A 3 45.63 43.31 22.97
CA ARG A 3 44.24 43.77 22.68
C ARG A 3 43.81 43.66 21.21
N TRP A 4 44.70 43.43 20.27
CA TRP A 4 44.37 43.29 18.85
C TRP A 4 43.91 41.88 18.46
N ARG A 5 44.37 40.85 19.15
CA ARG A 5 43.95 39.47 18.89
C ARG A 5 42.50 39.18 19.31
N ALA A 6 42.00 39.84 20.34
CA ALA A 6 40.62 39.64 20.82
C ALA A 6 39.57 40.24 19.86
N ARG A 7 39.89 41.32 19.11
CA ARG A 7 38.96 41.94 18.14
C ARG A 7 38.84 41.16 16.84
N ALA A 8 39.83 40.36 16.45
CA ALA A 8 39.81 39.55 15.25
C ALA A 8 38.97 38.26 15.43
N CYS A 9 38.76 37.82 16.68
CA CYS A 9 37.96 36.59 16.92
C CYS A 9 36.43 36.80 16.93
N VAL A 10 35.97 38.04 17.17
CA VAL A 10 34.53 38.35 17.22
C VAL A 10 33.81 38.06 15.89
N PRO A 11 34.32 38.50 14.72
CA PRO A 11 33.69 38.22 13.44
C PRO A 11 33.69 36.70 13.11
N VAL A 12 34.70 35.95 13.55
CA VAL A 12 34.79 34.51 13.35
C VAL A 12 33.73 33.80 14.18
N TRP A 13 33.49 34.21 15.40
CA TRP A 13 32.43 33.62 16.26
C TRP A 13 31.03 33.95 15.74
N ILE A 14 30.81 35.17 15.25
CA ILE A 14 29.54 35.57 14.62
C ILE A 14 29.31 34.75 13.36
N TRP A 15 30.31 34.50 12.55
CA TRP A 15 30.25 33.69 11.34
C TRP A 15 29.97 32.23 11.67
N LEU A 16 30.64 31.64 12.67
CA LEU A 16 30.38 30.30 13.17
C LEU A 16 28.96 30.16 13.73
N ALA A 17 28.49 31.13 14.50
CA ALA A 17 27.13 31.15 15.01
C ALA A 17 26.09 31.25 13.89
N ALA A 18 26.33 32.06 12.85
CA ALA A 18 25.47 32.13 11.67
C ALA A 18 25.45 30.83 10.88
N LEU A 19 26.60 30.17 10.70
CA LEU A 19 26.69 28.84 10.08
C LEU A 19 25.92 27.78 10.86
N LEU A 20 26.04 27.76 12.18
CA LEU A 20 25.36 26.84 13.05
C LEU A 20 23.83 27.06 13.03
N LEU A 21 23.42 28.33 13.00
CA LEU A 21 22.02 28.71 12.85
C LEU A 21 21.47 28.27 11.47
N CYS A 22 22.18 28.49 10.38
CA CYS A 22 21.80 28.03 9.05
C CYS A 22 21.71 26.51 8.98
N ALA A 23 22.69 25.80 9.53
CA ALA A 23 22.67 24.33 9.59
C ALA A 23 21.47 23.81 10.40
N MET A 24 21.13 24.46 11.50
CA MET A 24 19.97 24.13 12.32
C MET A 24 18.64 24.39 11.58
N LEU A 25 18.54 25.50 10.86
CA LEU A 25 17.38 25.84 10.03
C LEU A 25 17.20 24.86 8.88
N ILE A 26 18.28 24.49 8.20
CA ILE A 26 18.26 23.48 7.11
C ILE A 26 17.87 22.11 7.67
N GLY A 27 18.40 21.71 8.83
CA GLY A 27 18.05 20.45 9.47
C GLY A 27 16.58 20.37 9.93
N ARG A 28 15.96 21.54 10.19
CA ARG A 28 14.54 21.65 10.54
C ARG A 28 13.63 21.85 9.34
N ALA A 29 14.16 22.22 8.18
CA ALA A 29 13.38 22.40 6.96
C ALA A 29 12.81 21.05 6.51
N ARG A 30 11.49 20.95 6.50
CA ARG A 30 10.78 19.81 5.91
C ARG A 30 10.80 20.00 4.39
N PHE A 31 11.69 19.29 3.73
CA PHE A 31 11.68 19.22 2.27
C PHE A 31 10.57 18.27 1.84
N THR A 32 9.45 18.80 1.43
CA THR A 32 8.42 18.03 0.72
C THR A 32 8.86 17.91 -0.74
N ALA A 33 9.37 16.75 -1.13
CA ALA A 33 9.60 16.41 -2.54
C ALA A 33 8.26 15.95 -3.15
N ASP A 34 7.26 16.83 -3.10
CA ASP A 34 5.98 16.57 -3.73
C ASP A 34 6.09 16.95 -5.21
N LEU A 35 6.33 15.93 -6.05
CA LEU A 35 6.34 16.07 -7.52
C LEU A 35 5.04 16.68 -8.07
N SER A 36 3.97 16.64 -7.29
CA SER A 36 2.69 17.22 -7.67
C SER A 36 2.67 18.75 -7.66
N ALA A 37 3.62 19.39 -6.96
CA ALA A 37 3.80 20.84 -7.03
C ALA A 37 4.19 21.33 -8.44
N PHE A 38 4.72 20.44 -9.28
CA PHE A 38 5.11 20.71 -10.67
C PHE A 38 4.00 20.33 -11.70
N LEU A 39 2.93 19.65 -11.27
CA LEU A 39 1.79 19.42 -12.14
C LEU A 39 1.05 20.74 -12.38
N PRO A 40 0.69 21.08 -13.64
CA PRO A 40 -0.15 22.24 -13.92
C PRO A 40 -1.42 22.16 -13.08
N ARG A 41 -1.79 23.27 -12.44
CA ARG A 41 -3.09 23.35 -11.74
C ARG A 41 -4.16 23.02 -12.76
N ALA A 42 -4.94 21.98 -12.48
CA ALA A 42 -5.97 21.49 -13.39
C ALA A 42 -6.89 22.65 -13.79
N PRO A 43 -7.07 22.94 -15.09
CA PRO A 43 -7.84 24.10 -15.54
C PRO A 43 -9.35 23.91 -15.37
N THR A 44 -9.84 22.69 -15.07
CA THR A 44 -11.27 22.39 -14.89
C THR A 44 -11.50 21.55 -13.62
N GLU A 45 -12.70 21.68 -13.00
CA GLU A 45 -13.09 20.91 -11.81
C GLU A 45 -13.04 19.39 -12.05
N GLN A 46 -13.39 18.92 -13.25
CA GLN A 46 -13.33 17.50 -13.62
C GLN A 46 -11.90 16.98 -13.68
N GLN A 47 -10.97 17.80 -14.18
CA GLN A 47 -9.55 17.44 -14.21
C GLN A 47 -8.94 17.46 -12.80
N ALA A 48 -9.38 18.38 -11.95
CA ALA A 48 -8.98 18.41 -10.54
C ALA A 48 -9.39 17.12 -9.82
N LEU A 49 -10.63 16.65 -10.02
CA LEU A 49 -11.13 15.41 -9.44
C LEU A 49 -10.33 14.18 -9.91
N LEU A 50 -9.99 14.11 -11.20
CA LEU A 50 -9.15 13.03 -11.74
C LEU A 50 -7.73 13.07 -11.17
N VAL A 51 -7.14 14.25 -11.05
CA VAL A 51 -5.80 14.43 -10.45
C VAL A 51 -5.82 14.03 -8.99
N ASP A 52 -6.84 14.43 -8.22
CA ASP A 52 -6.99 14.05 -6.82
C ASP A 52 -7.20 12.53 -6.65
N GLN A 53 -7.98 11.90 -7.52
CA GLN A 53 -8.14 10.44 -7.51
C GLN A 53 -6.84 9.69 -7.86
N LEU A 54 -6.04 10.21 -8.79
CA LEU A 54 -4.73 9.63 -9.11
C LEU A 54 -3.71 9.86 -8.00
N ARG A 55 -3.81 10.98 -7.30
CA ARG A 55 -2.88 11.43 -6.26
C ARG A 55 -3.13 10.75 -4.91
N ASP A 56 -4.40 10.77 -4.48
CA ASP A 56 -4.82 10.33 -3.14
C ASP A 56 -5.86 9.20 -3.17
N GLY A 57 -6.17 8.70 -4.37
CA GLY A 57 -7.07 7.58 -4.58
C GLY A 57 -6.54 6.27 -4.00
N VAL A 58 -7.39 5.24 -4.04
CA VAL A 58 -7.06 3.91 -3.52
C VAL A 58 -5.79 3.34 -4.15
N ALA A 59 -5.62 3.53 -5.47
CA ALA A 59 -4.48 3.00 -6.22
C ALA A 59 -3.13 3.56 -5.74
N SER A 60 -3.06 4.84 -5.38
CA SER A 60 -1.84 5.49 -4.90
C SER A 60 -1.37 5.00 -3.53
N ARG A 61 -2.28 4.38 -2.76
CA ARG A 61 -2.05 3.85 -1.41
C ARG A 61 -1.73 2.36 -1.39
N LEU A 62 -1.72 1.70 -2.55
CA LEU A 62 -1.46 0.27 -2.62
C LEU A 62 0.04 -0.03 -2.59
N ILE A 63 0.39 -1.02 -1.78
CA ILE A 63 1.71 -1.65 -1.75
C ILE A 63 1.50 -3.14 -2.00
N LEU A 64 2.10 -3.65 -3.07
CA LEU A 64 2.20 -5.07 -3.33
C LEU A 64 3.52 -5.58 -2.76
N VAL A 65 3.43 -6.57 -1.91
CA VAL A 65 4.57 -7.22 -1.27
C VAL A 65 4.71 -8.63 -1.81
N GLY A 66 5.94 -9.01 -2.17
CA GLY A 66 6.31 -10.35 -2.58
C GLY A 66 7.38 -10.91 -1.65
N ILE A 67 7.18 -12.14 -1.17
CA ILE A 67 8.18 -12.91 -0.41
C ILE A 67 8.74 -13.95 -1.35
N GLN A 68 10.01 -13.84 -1.69
CA GLN A 68 10.74 -14.73 -2.62
C GLN A 68 11.83 -15.50 -1.87
N GLY A 69 12.25 -16.63 -2.42
CA GLY A 69 13.21 -17.53 -1.77
C GLY A 69 12.50 -18.49 -0.81
N ALA A 70 13.23 -19.24 -0.02
CA ALA A 70 12.75 -20.32 0.84
C ALA A 70 11.80 -21.31 0.12
N ASP A 71 11.33 -22.33 0.80
CA ASP A 71 10.31 -23.26 0.31
C ASP A 71 8.90 -22.65 0.37
N ALA A 72 7.93 -23.29 -0.26
CA ALA A 72 6.56 -22.76 -0.35
C ALA A 72 5.89 -22.63 1.01
N SER A 73 6.07 -23.62 1.88
CA SER A 73 5.48 -23.64 3.23
C SER A 73 6.07 -22.54 4.11
N SER A 74 7.37 -22.31 4.06
CA SER A 74 8.05 -21.21 4.79
C SER A 74 7.59 -19.85 4.28
N ARG A 75 7.45 -19.66 2.96
CA ARG A 75 6.90 -18.41 2.40
C ARG A 75 5.47 -18.13 2.89
N ALA A 76 4.63 -19.17 2.93
CA ALA A 76 3.27 -19.06 3.42
C ALA A 76 3.23 -18.72 4.93
N ALA A 77 4.07 -19.35 5.73
CA ALA A 77 4.20 -19.06 7.15
C ALA A 77 4.67 -17.61 7.40
N LEU A 78 5.67 -17.14 6.65
CA LEU A 78 6.13 -15.74 6.70
C LEU A 78 5.01 -14.77 6.33
N SER A 79 4.26 -15.05 5.25
CA SER A 79 3.13 -14.23 4.81
C SER A 79 2.07 -14.10 5.91
N LYS A 80 1.66 -15.22 6.54
CA LYS A 80 0.67 -15.24 7.63
C LYS A 80 1.17 -14.49 8.86
N ALA A 81 2.43 -14.69 9.26
CA ALA A 81 3.03 -13.99 10.38
C ALA A 81 3.14 -12.48 10.16
N MET A 82 3.46 -12.05 8.93
CA MET A 82 3.49 -10.64 8.55
C MET A 82 2.09 -10.03 8.64
N VAL A 83 1.07 -10.67 8.07
CA VAL A 83 -0.32 -10.19 8.11
C VAL A 83 -0.79 -9.97 9.53
N ALA A 84 -0.53 -10.93 10.43
CA ALA A 84 -0.92 -10.82 11.83
C ALA A 84 -0.31 -9.56 12.51
N ARG A 85 0.96 -9.25 12.21
CA ARG A 85 1.64 -8.06 12.76
C ARG A 85 1.16 -6.76 12.13
N LEU A 86 1.01 -6.74 10.80
CA LEU A 86 0.65 -5.53 10.06
C LEU A 86 -0.78 -5.08 10.35
N ARG A 87 -1.71 -6.01 10.58
CA ARG A 87 -3.08 -5.68 11.01
C ARG A 87 -3.12 -4.92 12.34
N GLY A 88 -2.20 -5.23 13.24
CA GLY A 88 -2.08 -4.54 14.54
C GLY A 88 -1.34 -3.20 14.50
N ALA A 89 -0.65 -2.88 13.42
CA ALA A 89 0.20 -1.68 13.33
C ALA A 89 -0.56 -0.35 13.17
N GLY A 90 -1.85 -0.37 12.86
CA GLY A 90 -2.67 0.84 12.67
C GLY A 90 -2.34 1.69 11.43
N LEU A 91 -1.31 1.35 10.67
CA LEU A 91 -0.83 2.09 9.50
C LEU A 91 -1.54 1.71 8.20
N PHE A 92 -2.24 0.58 8.19
CA PHE A 92 -2.90 0.02 7.02
C PHE A 92 -4.41 0.01 7.20
N SER A 93 -5.14 0.33 6.15
CA SER A 93 -6.60 0.17 6.09
C SER A 93 -6.97 -1.26 5.71
N THR A 94 -6.16 -1.87 4.84
CA THR A 94 -6.36 -3.25 4.39
C THR A 94 -5.03 -3.99 4.36
N VAL A 95 -5.03 -5.23 4.85
CA VAL A 95 -3.90 -6.18 4.79
C VAL A 95 -4.46 -7.51 4.36
N SER A 96 -4.14 -7.97 3.15
CA SER A 96 -4.65 -9.20 2.56
C SER A 96 -3.54 -10.02 1.92
N ASN A 97 -3.58 -11.33 2.15
CA ASN A 97 -2.68 -12.31 1.54
C ASN A 97 -3.43 -13.51 0.94
N GLY A 98 -4.76 -13.41 0.84
CA GLY A 98 -5.59 -14.49 0.33
C GLY A 98 -6.06 -15.50 1.38
N GLU A 99 -5.78 -15.29 2.67
CA GLU A 99 -6.32 -16.13 3.74
C GLU A 99 -7.85 -16.12 3.76
N ALA A 100 -8.44 -17.26 4.13
CA ALA A 100 -9.89 -17.46 4.13
C ALA A 100 -10.66 -16.52 5.06
N MET A 101 -10.05 -16.05 6.15
CA MET A 101 -10.72 -15.15 7.11
C MET A 101 -11.18 -13.82 6.50
N THR A 102 -10.41 -13.26 5.55
CA THR A 102 -10.82 -12.03 4.85
C THR A 102 -11.98 -12.32 3.92
N GLN A 103 -11.95 -13.46 3.23
CA GLN A 103 -13.02 -13.87 2.32
C GLN A 103 -14.34 -14.17 3.06
N GLU A 104 -14.29 -14.72 4.26
CA GLU A 104 -15.50 -14.98 5.04
C GLU A 104 -16.18 -13.69 5.50
N ARG A 105 -15.41 -12.70 5.95
CA ARG A 105 -15.95 -11.38 6.30
C ARG A 105 -16.52 -10.65 5.09
N ASP A 106 -15.80 -10.69 3.97
CA ASP A 106 -16.25 -10.06 2.72
C ASP A 106 -17.50 -10.74 2.20
N ARG A 107 -17.56 -12.08 2.27
CA ARG A 107 -18.75 -12.87 1.91
C ARG A 107 -19.93 -12.57 2.82
N ALA A 108 -19.73 -12.47 4.13
CA ALA A 108 -20.76 -12.10 5.09
C ALA A 108 -21.27 -10.68 4.80
N PHE A 109 -20.38 -9.72 4.56
CA PHE A 109 -20.76 -8.37 4.21
C PHE A 109 -21.59 -8.31 2.91
N LEU A 110 -21.14 -8.99 1.86
CA LEU A 110 -21.88 -9.07 0.59
C LEU A 110 -23.25 -9.73 0.78
N PHE A 111 -23.32 -10.75 1.61
CA PHE A 111 -24.56 -11.43 1.92
C PHE A 111 -25.54 -10.54 2.68
N ASP A 112 -25.07 -9.83 3.69
CA ASP A 112 -25.90 -8.95 4.53
C ASP A 112 -26.40 -7.72 3.75
N HIS A 113 -25.62 -7.24 2.78
CA HIS A 113 -25.94 -6.06 1.97
C HIS A 113 -26.39 -6.41 0.53
N ARG A 114 -26.73 -7.67 0.24
CA ARG A 114 -27.02 -8.14 -1.11
C ARG A 114 -28.10 -7.35 -1.83
N TYR A 115 -29.14 -6.96 -1.12
CA TYR A 115 -30.24 -6.18 -1.70
C TYR A 115 -29.86 -4.72 -2.01
N GLN A 116 -28.84 -4.19 -1.36
CA GLN A 116 -28.33 -2.83 -1.63
C GLN A 116 -27.30 -2.83 -2.73
N LEU A 117 -26.56 -3.92 -2.91
CA LEU A 117 -25.46 -4.05 -3.85
C LEU A 117 -25.90 -4.64 -5.20
N SER A 118 -27.03 -5.34 -5.25
CA SER A 118 -27.54 -5.93 -6.48
C SER A 118 -28.17 -4.87 -7.39
N PRO A 119 -27.70 -4.74 -8.65
CA PRO A 119 -28.32 -3.84 -9.61
C PRO A 119 -29.68 -4.34 -10.10
N ALA A 120 -30.04 -5.60 -9.84
CA ALA A 120 -31.34 -6.16 -10.16
C ALA A 120 -32.47 -5.64 -9.25
N MET A 121 -32.11 -4.93 -8.16
CA MET A 121 -33.08 -4.40 -7.19
C MET A 121 -33.85 -3.20 -7.75
N THR A 122 -34.87 -3.47 -8.51
CA THR A 122 -35.81 -2.50 -9.07
C THR A 122 -37.19 -2.65 -8.43
N PRO A 123 -38.07 -1.65 -8.47
CA PRO A 123 -39.45 -1.79 -7.98
C PRO A 123 -40.21 -2.96 -8.62
N THR A 124 -39.92 -3.27 -9.89
CA THR A 124 -40.52 -4.40 -10.60
C THR A 124 -40.06 -5.75 -10.08
N HIS A 125 -38.83 -5.85 -9.59
CA HIS A 125 -38.29 -7.07 -8.97
C HIS A 125 -39.03 -7.43 -7.68
N PHE A 126 -39.45 -6.44 -6.90
CA PHE A 126 -40.24 -6.63 -5.67
C PHE A 126 -41.75 -6.75 -5.93
N SER A 127 -42.18 -6.80 -7.18
CA SER A 127 -43.56 -7.18 -7.48
C SER A 127 -43.81 -8.68 -7.24
N VAL A 128 -45.08 -9.05 -7.03
CA VAL A 128 -45.44 -10.47 -6.86
C VAL A 128 -44.97 -11.33 -8.04
N ALA A 129 -45.06 -10.82 -9.25
CA ALA A 129 -44.60 -11.50 -10.46
C ALA A 129 -43.07 -11.64 -10.47
N GLY A 130 -42.31 -10.55 -10.13
CA GLY A 130 -40.86 -10.56 -10.07
C GLY A 130 -40.31 -11.50 -9.03
N LEU A 131 -40.85 -11.49 -7.81
CA LEU A 131 -40.43 -12.39 -6.75
C LEU A 131 -40.75 -13.87 -7.07
N ARG A 132 -41.91 -14.14 -7.71
CA ARG A 132 -42.25 -15.49 -8.17
C ARG A 132 -41.27 -15.99 -9.23
N ALA A 133 -40.88 -15.16 -10.17
CA ALA A 133 -39.88 -15.50 -11.17
C ALA A 133 -38.52 -15.80 -10.51
N ALA A 134 -38.02 -14.93 -9.65
CA ALA A 134 -36.73 -15.10 -8.97
C ALA A 134 -36.67 -16.37 -8.09
N ILE A 135 -37.76 -16.69 -7.40
CA ILE A 135 -37.87 -17.94 -6.64
C ILE A 135 -37.93 -19.17 -7.59
N GLY A 136 -38.60 -19.03 -8.73
CA GLY A 136 -38.62 -20.06 -9.78
C GLY A 136 -37.23 -20.39 -10.28
N ASP A 137 -36.45 -19.35 -10.67
CA ASP A 137 -35.06 -19.48 -11.13
C ASP A 137 -34.17 -20.16 -10.06
N THR A 138 -34.38 -19.84 -8.77
CA THR A 138 -33.66 -20.47 -7.66
C THR A 138 -34.03 -21.95 -7.49
N LEU A 139 -35.28 -22.30 -7.69
CA LEU A 139 -35.74 -23.70 -7.66
C LEU A 139 -35.18 -24.50 -8.83
N ASP A 140 -35.13 -23.91 -10.02
CA ASP A 140 -34.54 -24.54 -11.19
C ASP A 140 -33.02 -24.77 -11.00
N LEU A 141 -32.35 -23.81 -10.39
CA LEU A 141 -30.93 -23.93 -10.04
C LEU A 141 -30.71 -25.03 -8.98
N LEU A 142 -31.63 -25.18 -8.00
CA LEU A 142 -31.60 -26.24 -7.00
C LEU A 142 -31.79 -27.62 -7.65
N ALA A 143 -32.59 -27.73 -8.70
CA ALA A 143 -32.79 -28.95 -9.46
C ALA A 143 -31.60 -29.32 -10.36
N SER A 144 -30.68 -28.39 -10.59
CA SER A 144 -29.48 -28.61 -11.38
C SER A 144 -28.36 -29.31 -10.59
N PRO A 145 -27.32 -29.86 -11.26
CA PRO A 145 -26.14 -30.41 -10.57
C PRO A 145 -25.45 -29.44 -9.59
N ALA A 146 -25.57 -28.11 -9.83
CA ALA A 146 -25.05 -27.06 -8.93
C ALA A 146 -25.89 -26.91 -7.66
N GLY A 147 -27.09 -27.48 -7.59
CA GLY A 147 -28.04 -27.38 -6.45
C GLY A 147 -27.45 -27.81 -5.11
N LEU A 148 -26.56 -28.80 -5.11
CA LEU A 148 -25.86 -29.22 -3.88
C LEU A 148 -25.02 -28.11 -3.22
N LEU A 149 -24.44 -27.22 -4.04
CA LEU A 149 -23.61 -26.13 -3.55
C LEU A 149 -24.43 -25.00 -2.95
N ILE A 150 -25.61 -24.74 -3.46
CA ILE A 150 -26.48 -23.63 -3.04
C ILE A 150 -27.51 -24.00 -1.99
N LYS A 151 -27.74 -25.32 -1.76
CA LYS A 151 -28.77 -25.85 -0.84
C LYS A 151 -28.71 -25.21 0.56
N SER A 152 -27.52 -24.93 1.07
CA SER A 152 -27.34 -24.29 2.39
C SER A 152 -27.63 -22.79 2.40
N ILE A 153 -27.63 -22.14 1.22
CA ILE A 153 -27.79 -20.68 1.07
C ILE A 153 -29.26 -20.35 0.79
N VAL A 154 -29.96 -21.17 0.02
CA VAL A 154 -31.35 -20.93 -0.43
C VAL A 154 -32.31 -20.53 0.69
N PRO A 155 -32.31 -21.16 1.89
CA PRO A 155 -33.24 -20.76 2.95
C PRO A 155 -33.01 -19.30 3.43
N ARG A 156 -31.83 -18.74 3.21
CA ARG A 156 -31.46 -17.38 3.61
C ARG A 156 -31.46 -16.40 2.45
N ASP A 157 -31.42 -16.88 1.22
CA ASP A 157 -31.44 -16.12 -0.02
C ASP A 157 -32.33 -16.77 -1.09
N PRO A 158 -33.65 -16.78 -0.86
CA PRO A 158 -34.60 -17.49 -1.72
C PRO A 158 -34.73 -16.89 -3.13
N THR A 159 -34.34 -15.62 -3.32
CA THR A 159 -34.36 -14.93 -4.60
C THR A 159 -33.05 -15.02 -5.36
N GLY A 160 -32.01 -15.65 -4.80
CA GLY A 160 -30.72 -15.86 -5.46
C GLY A 160 -29.85 -14.61 -5.64
N GLU A 161 -30.15 -13.51 -4.93
CA GLU A 161 -29.44 -12.23 -5.09
C GLU A 161 -27.96 -12.32 -4.77
N PHE A 162 -27.62 -13.08 -3.73
CA PHE A 162 -26.22 -13.30 -3.37
C PHE A 162 -25.47 -14.10 -4.46
N SER A 163 -26.13 -15.10 -5.04
CA SER A 163 -25.57 -15.87 -6.15
C SER A 163 -25.32 -14.98 -7.37
N GLY A 164 -26.28 -14.12 -7.73
CA GLY A 164 -26.17 -13.16 -8.81
C GLY A 164 -25.06 -12.14 -8.58
N LEU A 165 -24.90 -11.64 -7.34
CA LEU A 165 -23.76 -10.78 -6.98
C LEU A 165 -22.42 -11.49 -7.14
N LEU A 166 -22.31 -12.74 -6.69
CA LEU A 166 -21.08 -13.51 -6.85
C LEU A 166 -20.74 -13.72 -8.33
N GLU A 167 -21.71 -14.02 -9.18
CA GLU A 167 -21.53 -14.13 -10.62
C GLU A 167 -21.11 -12.80 -11.24
N GLN A 168 -21.73 -11.69 -10.84
CA GLN A 168 -21.38 -10.37 -11.31
C GLN A 168 -19.94 -9.97 -10.93
N PHE A 169 -19.52 -10.25 -9.70
CA PHE A 169 -18.14 -10.03 -9.28
C PHE A 169 -17.17 -11.01 -9.95
N ALA A 170 -17.59 -12.24 -10.22
CA ALA A 170 -16.81 -13.21 -10.97
C ALA A 170 -16.71 -12.85 -12.46
N GLY A 171 -17.78 -12.33 -13.05
CA GLY A 171 -17.82 -11.90 -14.46
C GLY A 171 -17.15 -10.54 -14.71
N ARG A 172 -17.11 -9.65 -13.70
CA ARG A 172 -16.37 -8.37 -13.79
C ARG A 172 -14.85 -8.52 -13.74
N THR A 173 -14.35 -9.63 -13.19
CA THR A 173 -12.99 -10.08 -13.47
C THR A 173 -12.97 -10.61 -14.92
N GLY A 174 -12.90 -9.67 -15.88
CA GLY A 174 -13.02 -9.93 -17.30
C GLY A 174 -12.12 -11.07 -17.78
N GLU A 175 -12.50 -11.65 -18.91
CA GLU A 175 -11.67 -12.58 -19.67
C GLU A 175 -10.25 -12.00 -19.76
N GLY A 176 -9.28 -12.65 -19.07
CA GLY A 176 -7.88 -12.23 -19.04
C GLY A 176 -7.31 -11.83 -17.68
N VAL A 177 -8.12 -11.61 -16.64
CA VAL A 177 -7.59 -11.41 -15.28
C VAL A 177 -7.51 -12.77 -14.57
N GLU A 178 -6.35 -13.41 -14.66
CA GLU A 178 -6.08 -14.62 -13.89
C GLU A 178 -6.25 -14.32 -12.40
N ARG A 179 -7.12 -15.10 -11.74
CA ARG A 179 -7.25 -15.03 -10.27
C ARG A 179 -5.89 -15.38 -9.65
N PRO A 180 -5.46 -14.65 -8.62
CA PRO A 180 -4.24 -15.02 -7.92
C PRO A 180 -4.30 -16.49 -7.49
N ARG A 181 -3.32 -17.29 -7.91
CA ARG A 181 -3.19 -18.68 -7.48
C ARG A 181 -3.01 -18.71 -5.97
N LYS A 182 -3.48 -19.77 -5.34
CA LYS A 182 -3.26 -20.00 -3.91
C LYS A 182 -2.45 -21.26 -3.69
N ALA A 183 -1.48 -21.18 -2.79
CA ALA A 183 -0.74 -22.32 -2.25
C ALA A 183 -0.62 -22.12 -0.74
N ASP A 184 -0.82 -23.19 0.04
CA ASP A 184 -0.76 -23.17 1.51
C ASP A 184 -1.65 -22.10 2.17
N GLY A 185 -2.78 -21.76 1.50
CA GLY A 185 -3.77 -20.79 1.98
C GLY A 185 -3.42 -19.33 1.75
N VAL A 186 -2.34 -19.01 1.02
CA VAL A 186 -1.93 -17.64 0.67
C VAL A 186 -1.87 -17.45 -0.84
N TRP A 187 -1.94 -16.20 -1.30
CA TRP A 187 -1.74 -15.87 -2.70
C TRP A 187 -0.30 -16.11 -3.11
N VAL A 188 -0.14 -16.68 -4.31
CA VAL A 188 1.18 -16.88 -4.92
C VAL A 188 1.20 -16.27 -6.32
N SER A 189 2.39 -15.90 -6.77
CA SER A 189 2.62 -15.45 -8.15
C SER A 189 2.32 -16.57 -9.15
N PRO A 190 2.04 -16.24 -10.44
CA PRO A 190 1.72 -17.25 -11.47
C PRO A 190 2.79 -18.34 -11.62
N ASP A 191 4.06 -17.98 -11.39
CA ASP A 191 5.20 -18.90 -11.39
C ASP A 191 5.38 -19.70 -10.09
N GLY A 192 4.52 -19.45 -9.06
CA GLY A 192 4.59 -20.09 -7.74
C GLY A 192 5.79 -19.73 -6.89
N ARG A 193 6.67 -18.83 -7.36
CA ARG A 193 7.94 -18.51 -6.70
C ARG A 193 7.84 -17.49 -5.57
N ARG A 194 6.73 -16.72 -5.50
CA ARG A 194 6.55 -15.65 -4.53
C ARG A 194 5.22 -15.81 -3.81
N ALA A 195 5.21 -15.63 -2.50
CA ALA A 195 3.98 -15.38 -1.76
C ALA A 195 3.66 -13.89 -1.85
N LEU A 196 2.38 -13.55 -2.07
CA LEU A 196 1.94 -12.19 -2.34
C LEU A 196 1.08 -11.66 -1.18
N LEU A 197 1.29 -10.37 -0.84
CA LEU A 197 0.43 -9.63 0.07
C LEU A 197 0.06 -8.30 -0.60
N LEU A 198 -1.19 -7.91 -0.45
CA LEU A 198 -1.69 -6.61 -0.86
C LEU A 198 -2.00 -5.78 0.37
N LEU A 199 -1.38 -4.62 0.46
CA LEU A 199 -1.51 -3.69 1.56
C LEU A 199 -2.08 -2.38 1.02
N GLN A 200 -2.97 -1.76 1.78
CA GLN A 200 -3.44 -0.40 1.52
C GLN A 200 -3.09 0.46 2.72
N THR A 201 -2.30 1.50 2.50
CA THR A 201 -1.90 2.42 3.57
C THR A 201 -3.05 3.36 3.96
N ARG A 202 -3.07 3.79 5.22
CA ARG A 202 -3.96 4.87 5.67
C ARG A 202 -3.45 6.24 5.22
N ALA A 203 -2.12 6.38 5.16
CA ALA A 203 -1.49 7.58 4.63
C ALA A 203 -1.87 7.79 3.16
N ALA A 204 -2.08 9.03 2.77
CA ALA A 204 -2.32 9.41 1.38
C ALA A 204 -1.13 9.00 0.49
N GLY A 205 -1.36 8.78 -0.81
CA GLY A 205 -0.28 8.46 -1.74
C GLY A 205 0.75 9.57 -1.86
N SER A 206 0.31 10.82 -1.70
CA SER A 206 1.13 12.03 -1.67
C SER A 206 1.93 12.22 -0.37
N ASP A 207 1.52 11.60 0.74
CA ASP A 207 2.22 11.66 2.03
C ASP A 207 3.42 10.71 2.03
N THR A 208 4.55 11.18 1.51
CA THR A 208 5.79 10.39 1.42
C THR A 208 6.35 9.99 2.78
N ASP A 209 6.11 10.76 3.85
CA ASP A 209 6.58 10.43 5.20
C ASP A 209 5.75 9.29 5.78
N GLY A 210 4.43 9.35 5.65
CA GLY A 210 3.52 8.26 6.03
C GLY A 210 3.76 6.99 5.21
N GLN A 211 4.05 7.11 3.90
CA GLN A 211 4.42 5.98 3.05
C GLN A 211 5.75 5.36 3.49
N GLN A 212 6.76 6.18 3.82
CA GLN A 212 8.04 5.70 4.35
C GLN A 212 7.88 4.95 5.66
N GLN A 213 7.02 5.45 6.57
CA GLN A 213 6.70 4.78 7.83
C GLN A 213 6.02 3.42 7.58
N ALA A 214 5.06 3.36 6.67
CA ALA A 214 4.39 2.12 6.28
C ALA A 214 5.38 1.09 5.70
N ILE A 215 6.27 1.51 4.80
CA ILE A 215 7.33 0.66 4.22
C ILE A 215 8.27 0.16 5.30
N GLY A 216 8.65 1.02 6.26
CA GLY A 216 9.45 0.64 7.41
C GLY A 216 8.79 -0.43 8.26
N ALA A 217 7.49 -0.30 8.53
CA ALA A 217 6.70 -1.29 9.25
C ALA A 217 6.62 -2.63 8.52
N VAL A 218 6.51 -2.62 7.19
CA VAL A 218 6.54 -3.87 6.38
C VAL A 218 7.88 -4.58 6.51
N ARG A 219 9.00 -3.85 6.43
CA ARG A 219 10.33 -4.41 6.61
C ARG A 219 10.53 -4.99 8.01
N ALA A 220 10.11 -4.25 9.03
CA ALA A 220 10.18 -4.70 10.42
C ALA A 220 9.33 -5.95 10.66
N ALA A 221 8.10 -5.99 10.11
CA ALA A 221 7.22 -7.15 10.19
C ALA A 221 7.83 -8.39 9.51
N PHE A 222 8.49 -8.21 8.37
CA PHE A 222 9.18 -9.30 7.67
C PHE A 222 10.34 -9.85 8.49
N THR A 223 11.24 -8.99 8.99
CA THR A 223 12.35 -9.42 9.85
C THR A 223 11.86 -10.14 11.10
N ALA A 224 10.83 -9.61 11.76
CA ALA A 224 10.23 -10.25 12.92
C ALA A 224 9.54 -11.58 12.59
N ALA A 225 8.96 -11.71 11.39
CA ALA A 225 8.39 -12.96 10.91
C ALA A 225 9.47 -14.02 10.63
N GLN A 226 10.60 -13.63 10.03
CA GLN A 226 11.75 -14.53 9.82
C GLN A 226 12.27 -15.09 11.14
N HIS A 227 12.46 -14.24 12.14
CA HIS A 227 12.91 -14.68 13.46
C HIS A 227 11.91 -15.64 14.12
N ALA A 228 10.60 -15.35 14.03
CA ALA A 228 9.58 -16.18 14.65
C ALA A 228 9.41 -17.54 13.98
N ALA A 229 9.62 -17.60 12.66
CA ALA A 229 9.50 -18.84 11.87
C ALA A 229 10.82 -19.63 11.80
N ALA A 230 11.89 -19.17 12.48
CA ALA A 230 13.24 -19.74 12.38
C ALA A 230 13.74 -19.89 10.93
N VAL A 231 13.27 -19.03 10.03
CA VAL A 231 13.69 -19.01 8.62
C VAL A 231 14.99 -18.21 8.52
N PRO A 232 16.08 -18.79 7.97
CA PRO A 232 17.33 -18.07 7.83
C PRO A 232 17.16 -16.78 7.03
N ALA A 233 17.77 -15.68 7.48
CA ALA A 233 17.63 -14.35 6.88
C ALA A 233 18.00 -14.31 5.38
N LEU A 234 18.94 -15.15 4.96
CA LEU A 234 19.41 -15.26 3.57
C LEU A 234 18.52 -16.14 2.68
N SER A 235 17.60 -16.91 3.26
CA SER A 235 16.76 -17.85 2.49
C SER A 235 15.49 -17.21 1.92
N ALA A 236 15.05 -16.07 2.45
CA ALA A 236 13.88 -15.35 1.97
C ALA A 236 14.19 -13.87 1.78
N THR A 237 13.71 -13.28 0.69
CA THR A 237 13.86 -11.87 0.34
C THR A 237 12.50 -11.20 0.23
N LEU A 238 12.44 -9.94 0.68
CA LEU A 238 11.26 -9.10 0.62
C LEU A 238 11.32 -8.20 -0.61
N LEU A 239 10.32 -8.28 -1.45
CA LEU A 239 10.12 -7.40 -2.59
C LEU A 239 8.91 -6.51 -2.31
N MET A 240 9.00 -5.24 -2.65
CA MET A 240 7.89 -4.30 -2.50
C MET A 240 7.76 -3.46 -3.76
N THR A 241 6.54 -3.24 -4.21
CA THR A 241 6.23 -2.35 -5.32
C THR A 241 4.93 -1.61 -5.06
N GLY A 242 4.80 -0.44 -5.65
CA GLY A 242 3.62 0.41 -5.53
C GLY A 242 4.01 1.88 -5.67
N PRO A 243 3.05 2.77 -5.96
CA PRO A 243 3.33 4.20 -6.18
C PRO A 243 4.07 4.83 -4.99
N GLY A 244 3.63 4.56 -3.74
CA GLY A 244 4.29 5.05 -2.54
C GLY A 244 5.73 4.53 -2.39
N VAL A 245 6.01 3.29 -2.78
CA VAL A 245 7.36 2.71 -2.72
C VAL A 245 8.29 3.44 -3.69
N PHE A 246 7.82 3.72 -4.91
CA PHE A 246 8.59 4.46 -5.91
C PHE A 246 8.82 5.91 -5.48
N ALA A 247 7.79 6.58 -4.93
CA ALA A 247 7.91 7.95 -4.45
C ALA A 247 8.94 8.09 -3.32
N VAL A 248 8.91 7.19 -2.34
CA VAL A 248 9.89 7.15 -1.25
C VAL A 248 11.29 6.87 -1.79
N HIS A 249 11.45 5.89 -2.69
CA HIS A 249 12.75 5.57 -3.28
C HIS A 249 13.33 6.73 -4.09
N ALA A 250 12.53 7.40 -4.92
CA ALA A 250 12.95 8.57 -5.68
C ALA A 250 13.38 9.71 -4.75
N ARG A 251 12.62 9.96 -3.67
CA ARG A 251 12.99 10.96 -2.66
C ARG A 251 14.31 10.63 -1.98
N ASP A 252 14.53 9.38 -1.61
CA ASP A 252 15.77 8.96 -0.94
C ASP A 252 16.99 9.12 -1.86
N LEU A 253 16.85 8.80 -3.15
CA LEU A 253 17.88 9.02 -4.16
C LEU A 253 18.22 10.53 -4.28
N ILE A 254 17.20 11.37 -4.46
CA ILE A 254 17.39 12.82 -4.58
C ILE A 254 18.08 13.39 -3.32
N LYS A 255 17.59 12.98 -2.13
CA LYS A 255 18.19 13.39 -0.86
C LYS A 255 19.66 12.98 -0.74
N GLY A 256 19.98 11.75 -1.14
CA GLY A 256 21.34 11.22 -1.13
C GLY A 256 22.27 12.04 -2.03
N GLU A 257 21.86 12.30 -3.27
CA GLU A 257 22.65 13.08 -4.24
C GLU A 257 22.82 14.55 -3.80
N VAL A 258 21.75 15.19 -3.35
CA VAL A 258 21.82 16.58 -2.84
C VAL A 258 22.76 16.68 -1.64
N THR A 259 22.68 15.74 -0.70
CA THR A 259 23.56 15.73 0.49
C THR A 259 25.02 15.53 0.09
N ARG A 260 25.28 14.62 -0.85
CA ARG A 260 26.62 14.36 -1.37
C ARG A 260 27.23 15.58 -2.07
N LEU A 261 26.44 16.22 -2.97
CA LEU A 261 26.87 17.44 -3.66
C LEU A 261 27.09 18.59 -2.70
N ALA A 262 26.22 18.77 -1.71
CA ALA A 262 26.38 19.81 -0.68
C ALA A 262 27.65 19.59 0.16
N ALA A 263 27.94 18.35 0.56
CA ALA A 263 29.15 18.01 1.29
C ALA A 263 30.43 18.29 0.47
N LEU A 264 30.44 17.90 -0.81
CA LEU A 264 31.55 18.18 -1.72
C LEU A 264 31.76 19.68 -1.93
N SER A 265 30.68 20.45 -2.14
CA SER A 265 30.73 21.88 -2.29
C SER A 265 31.26 22.58 -1.04
N LEU A 266 30.79 22.14 0.14
CA LEU A 266 31.27 22.68 1.42
C LEU A 266 32.77 22.40 1.62
N LEU A 267 33.22 21.17 1.33
CA LEU A 267 34.63 20.78 1.42
C LEU A 267 35.48 21.62 0.49
N LEU A 268 35.05 21.84 -0.76
CA LEU A 268 35.75 22.64 -1.74
C LEU A 268 35.86 24.11 -1.28
N ILE A 269 34.74 24.69 -0.79
CA ILE A 269 34.73 26.06 -0.26
C ILE A 269 35.69 26.22 0.93
N VAL A 270 35.64 25.31 1.88
CA VAL A 270 36.51 25.32 3.08
C VAL A 270 37.98 25.18 2.67
N THR A 271 38.29 24.25 1.74
CA THR A 271 39.66 24.06 1.26
C THR A 271 40.19 25.30 0.56
N LEU A 272 39.38 25.94 -0.29
CA LEU A 272 39.75 27.15 -1.01
C LEU A 272 39.95 28.32 -0.05
N LEU A 273 39.09 28.50 0.94
CA LEU A 273 39.24 29.51 1.99
C LEU A 273 40.54 29.30 2.80
N LEU A 274 40.83 28.05 3.19
CA LEU A 274 42.06 27.73 3.90
C LEU A 274 43.32 28.03 3.05
N MET A 275 43.23 27.76 1.73
CA MET A 275 44.33 28.01 0.81
C MET A 275 44.59 29.51 0.61
N VAL A 276 43.51 30.33 0.53
CA VAL A 276 43.61 31.76 0.34
C VAL A 276 44.04 32.51 1.62
N TYR A 277 43.59 32.05 2.79
CA TYR A 277 43.86 32.74 4.06
C TYR A 277 45.03 32.15 4.87
N ARG A 278 45.74 31.16 4.32
CA ARG A 278 47.00 30.66 4.90
C ARG A 278 48.15 31.57 4.49
#